data_651d2f91298d3943edc0fa21727f5371
#
_entry.id   651d2f91298d3943edc0fa21727f5371
#
_cell.length_a   1.000
_cell.length_b   1.000
_cell.length_c   1.000
_cell.angle_alpha   90.00
_cell.angle_beta   90.00
_cell.angle_gamma   90.00
#
_symmetry.space_group_name_H-M   'P 1'
#
loop_
_entity.id
_entity.type
_entity.pdbx_description
1 polymer ?
#
loop_
_entity_poly.entity_id
_entity_poly.type
_entity_poly.pdbx_seq_one_letter_code
_entity_poly.pdbx_strand_id
1 'polypeptide(L)'
;KAGIIGFIIIILFLLIVYRIPGLAAGLALLTYVELMLLALNGFDLTLTLPGIAGIILNIGMAVDANVIIYARIREEIAAGRRTETAIKTGFKKAASAIIDGNITTLIAALVLLWKGSGTVQGFATTLGIGILIQLFTSLVISRIFVWILYYMGFQAPKFYGKEKTRKNINFVEKRKVFFGIAIVCIAIGIGGLIFNSANNGGAFNYSIEFKGGTSTEIQFSENYTMDEFNSNVKPAIEKLLNSTDIQAQKDTNKDGLFTIKTRNFKDNEFEEMKDMLVKDYKAVDDKQNFTNTKISDTVSKEMRSDAVVATVLATICMLFYIWIRFKNIHFALAAVMALIHDVLIVIGFYALSRVTTFIACMLTIVGYSINATIVIFDRIRENKAAMKRDDKMIEIVDRSITQTLTRSIYTTLTTFVMVFMIFIMGVSSIREFTLPLMTGMIAGAFSSVFITGSLWYVLKGKKSDK
;
A
#
# COMPACT_ATOMS: atom_id res chain seq x y z
N LYS A 1 5.75 17.72 6.48
CA LYS A 1 6.61 17.35 7.66
C LYS A 1 6.72 15.82 7.77
N ALA A 2 5.61 15.06 7.85
CA ALA A 2 5.63 13.58 7.99
C ALA A 2 6.50 12.88 6.91
N GLY A 3 6.31 13.23 5.64
CA GLY A 3 7.06 12.64 4.53
C GLY A 3 8.56 12.90 4.63
N ILE A 4 8.97 14.09 5.06
CA ILE A 4 10.40 14.44 5.23
C ILE A 4 11.04 13.61 6.34
N ILE A 5 10.36 13.47 7.48
CA ILE A 5 10.88 12.67 8.60
C ILE A 5 10.98 11.20 8.22
N GLY A 6 9.93 10.64 7.62
CA GLY A 6 9.95 9.26 7.11
C GLY A 6 11.06 9.04 6.08
N PHE A 7 11.26 9.99 5.18
CA PHE A 7 12.33 9.98 4.19
C PHE A 7 13.73 9.95 4.83
N ILE A 8 13.97 10.80 5.83
CA ILE A 8 15.25 10.82 6.56
C ILE A 8 15.49 9.48 7.28
N ILE A 9 14.47 8.95 7.94
CA ILE A 9 14.56 7.64 8.63
C ILE A 9 14.93 6.52 7.63
N ILE A 10 14.33 6.52 6.45
CA ILE A 10 14.63 5.53 5.42
C ILE A 10 16.06 5.68 4.90
N ILE A 11 16.52 6.89 4.63
CA ILE A 11 17.91 7.11 4.18
C ILE A 11 18.88 6.62 5.25
N LEU A 12 18.66 6.96 6.52
CA LEU A 12 19.50 6.46 7.62
C LEU A 12 19.49 4.93 7.70
N PHE A 13 18.31 4.30 7.58
CA PHE A 13 18.19 2.85 7.54
C PHE A 13 19.02 2.24 6.40
N LEU A 14 18.90 2.80 5.19
CA LEU A 14 19.64 2.33 4.01
C LEU A 14 21.15 2.47 4.18
N LEU A 15 21.62 3.58 4.74
CA LEU A 15 23.05 3.82 5.04
C LEU A 15 23.58 2.81 6.05
N ILE A 16 22.85 2.55 7.12
CA ILE A 16 23.25 1.61 8.17
C ILE A 16 23.29 0.18 7.63
N VAL A 17 22.25 -0.22 6.90
CA VAL A 17 22.10 -1.61 6.44
C VAL A 17 22.93 -1.89 5.20
N TYR A 18 22.93 -0.99 4.20
CA TYR A 18 23.54 -1.22 2.89
C TYR A 18 24.81 -0.43 2.65
N ARG A 19 25.19 0.47 3.56
CA ARG A 19 26.41 1.28 3.49
C ARG A 19 26.47 2.13 2.21
N ILE A 20 27.53 1.94 1.37
CA ILE A 20 27.73 2.71 0.13
C ILE A 20 26.58 2.51 -0.89
N PRO A 21 26.12 1.30 -1.22
CA PRO A 21 24.89 1.14 -1.98
C PRO A 21 23.68 1.85 -1.37
N GLY A 22 23.59 1.91 -0.03
CA GLY A 22 22.54 2.68 0.66
C GLY A 22 22.59 4.17 0.38
N LEU A 23 23.80 4.74 0.26
CA LEU A 23 23.97 6.14 -0.17
C LEU A 23 23.48 6.34 -1.61
N ALA A 24 23.84 5.43 -2.53
CA ALA A 24 23.35 5.47 -3.91
C ALA A 24 21.81 5.39 -3.98
N ALA A 25 21.20 4.55 -3.12
CA ALA A 25 19.74 4.49 -3.02
C ALA A 25 19.13 5.80 -2.52
N GLY A 26 19.73 6.42 -1.51
CA GLY A 26 19.28 7.72 -1.00
C GLY A 26 19.29 8.81 -2.08
N LEU A 27 20.37 8.88 -2.88
CA LEU A 27 20.48 9.81 -4.01
C LEU A 27 19.45 9.49 -5.11
N ALA A 28 19.26 8.20 -5.45
CA ALA A 28 18.25 7.79 -6.42
C ALA A 28 16.82 8.11 -5.92
N LEU A 29 16.57 8.00 -4.62
CA LEU A 29 15.28 8.32 -4.02
C LEU A 29 15.02 9.85 -4.02
N LEU A 30 16.05 10.68 -3.82
CA LEU A 30 15.95 12.13 -4.03
C LEU A 30 15.55 12.46 -5.46
N THR A 31 16.26 11.87 -6.44
CA THR A 31 15.92 12.04 -7.86
C THR A 31 14.49 11.55 -8.18
N TYR A 32 14.03 10.47 -7.53
CA TYR A 32 12.65 10.00 -7.64
C TYR A 32 11.66 11.08 -7.20
N VAL A 33 11.87 11.70 -6.04
CA VAL A 33 10.99 12.75 -5.52
C VAL A 33 10.98 13.97 -6.44
N GLU A 34 12.15 14.40 -6.94
CA GLU A 34 12.26 15.50 -7.89
C GLU A 34 11.49 15.23 -9.19
N LEU A 35 11.69 14.04 -9.79
CA LEU A 35 10.97 13.64 -11.00
C LEU A 35 9.46 13.51 -10.76
N MET A 36 9.05 13.05 -9.59
CA MET A 36 7.63 12.97 -9.24
C MET A 36 7.00 14.36 -9.13
N LEU A 37 7.68 15.31 -8.50
CA LEU A 37 7.21 16.70 -8.42
C LEU A 37 7.15 17.36 -9.81
N LEU A 38 8.15 17.11 -10.65
CA LEU A 38 8.14 17.58 -12.04
C LEU A 38 6.98 16.99 -12.83
N ALA A 39 6.70 15.71 -12.67
CA ALA A 39 5.57 15.05 -13.35
C ALA A 39 4.22 15.60 -12.87
N LEU A 40 4.04 15.81 -11.57
CA LEU A 40 2.82 16.40 -11.01
C LEU A 40 2.56 17.79 -11.57
N ASN A 41 3.59 18.62 -11.62
CA ASN A 41 3.48 19.98 -12.15
C ASN A 41 3.35 20.00 -13.68
N GLY A 42 4.12 19.16 -14.38
CA GLY A 42 4.14 19.14 -15.85
C GLY A 42 2.88 18.60 -16.49
N PHE A 43 2.16 17.69 -15.80
CA PHE A 43 0.88 17.15 -16.26
C PHE A 43 -0.33 17.82 -15.60
N ASP A 44 -0.12 18.88 -14.82
CA ASP A 44 -1.18 19.61 -14.09
C ASP A 44 -2.12 18.68 -13.30
N LEU A 45 -1.54 17.73 -12.59
CA LEU A 45 -2.30 16.69 -11.90
C LEU A 45 -2.87 17.21 -10.58
N THR A 46 -4.19 17.13 -10.46
CA THR A 46 -4.88 17.43 -9.20
C THR A 46 -4.54 16.40 -8.11
N LEU A 47 -3.94 16.88 -7.02
CA LEU A 47 -3.61 16.05 -5.88
C LEU A 47 -4.86 15.79 -5.03
N THR A 48 -5.39 14.57 -5.12
CA THR A 48 -6.42 14.09 -4.19
C THR A 48 -5.78 13.55 -2.90
N LEU A 49 -6.52 13.48 -1.79
CA LEU A 49 -6.03 12.89 -0.54
C LEU A 49 -5.49 11.45 -0.73
N PRO A 50 -6.22 10.54 -1.40
CA PRO A 50 -5.66 9.24 -1.75
C PRO A 50 -4.45 9.34 -2.69
N GLY A 51 -4.40 10.32 -3.59
CA GLY A 51 -3.26 10.57 -4.48
C GLY A 51 -1.99 10.91 -3.71
N ILE A 52 -2.07 11.75 -2.68
CA ILE A 52 -0.94 12.04 -1.79
C ILE A 52 -0.47 10.75 -1.09
N ALA A 53 -1.39 9.94 -0.58
CA ALA A 53 -1.06 8.66 0.02
C ALA A 53 -0.39 7.69 -0.97
N GLY A 54 -0.84 7.69 -2.24
CA GLY A 54 -0.22 6.95 -3.34
C GLY A 54 1.24 7.37 -3.61
N ILE A 55 1.54 8.67 -3.62
CA ILE A 55 2.91 9.19 -3.78
C ILE A 55 3.80 8.68 -2.64
N ILE A 56 3.33 8.77 -1.41
CA ILE A 56 4.11 8.39 -0.25
C ILE A 56 4.33 6.88 -0.19
N LEU A 57 3.33 6.10 -0.58
CA LEU A 57 3.48 4.66 -0.77
C LEU A 57 4.53 4.34 -1.85
N ASN A 58 4.50 5.06 -2.97
CA ASN A 58 5.48 4.91 -4.04
C ASN A 58 6.91 5.22 -3.58
N ILE A 59 7.12 6.19 -2.68
CA ILE A 59 8.43 6.43 -2.07
C ILE A 59 8.90 5.17 -1.31
N GLY A 60 8.02 4.55 -0.53
CA GLY A 60 8.32 3.28 0.14
C GLY A 60 8.68 2.17 -0.85
N MET A 61 7.89 1.99 -1.91
CA MET A 61 8.15 0.99 -2.96
C MET A 61 9.41 1.28 -3.79
N ALA A 62 9.81 2.55 -3.97
CA ALA A 62 11.04 2.92 -4.66
C ALA A 62 12.29 2.43 -3.91
N VAL A 63 12.20 2.35 -2.58
CA VAL A 63 13.23 1.74 -1.74
C VAL A 63 13.31 0.24 -1.95
N ASP A 64 12.18 -0.45 -2.10
CA ASP A 64 12.12 -1.91 -2.25
C ASP A 64 12.94 -2.41 -3.43
N ALA A 65 12.86 -1.75 -4.58
CA ALA A 65 13.65 -2.08 -5.76
C ALA A 65 15.16 -2.03 -5.47
N ASN A 66 15.61 -0.98 -4.77
CA ASN A 66 17.02 -0.84 -4.38
C ASN A 66 17.45 -1.91 -3.37
N VAL A 67 16.59 -2.24 -2.40
CA VAL A 67 16.83 -3.34 -1.44
C VAL A 67 17.03 -4.68 -2.16
N ILE A 68 16.22 -4.97 -3.18
CA ILE A 68 16.34 -6.18 -4.01
C ILE A 68 17.70 -6.21 -4.74
N ILE A 69 18.08 -5.10 -5.37
CA ILE A 69 19.34 -4.99 -6.10
C ILE A 69 20.54 -5.23 -5.16
N TYR A 70 20.55 -4.54 -4.02
CA TYR A 70 21.69 -4.59 -3.11
C TYR A 70 21.82 -5.91 -2.36
N ALA A 71 20.71 -6.57 -2.07
CA ALA A 71 20.72 -7.93 -1.56
C ALA A 71 21.39 -8.88 -2.58
N ARG A 72 21.07 -8.76 -3.88
CA ARG A 72 21.70 -9.55 -4.93
C ARG A 72 23.19 -9.24 -5.09
N ILE A 73 23.60 -7.97 -5.00
CA ILE A 73 25.04 -7.60 -5.04
C ILE A 73 25.78 -8.26 -3.86
N ARG A 74 25.22 -8.26 -2.65
CA ARG A 74 25.80 -8.93 -1.49
C ARG A 74 25.92 -10.44 -1.68
N GLU A 75 24.89 -11.10 -2.20
CA GLU A 75 24.89 -12.53 -2.52
C GLU A 75 26.05 -12.86 -3.47
N GLU A 76 26.27 -12.05 -4.51
CA GLU A 76 27.34 -12.25 -5.48
C GLU A 76 28.74 -12.02 -4.88
N ILE A 77 28.88 -11.03 -3.99
CA ILE A 77 30.14 -10.78 -3.25
C ILE A 77 30.41 -11.94 -2.28
N ALA A 78 29.40 -12.43 -1.57
CA ALA A 78 29.52 -13.56 -0.66
C ALA A 78 29.89 -14.87 -1.40
N ALA A 79 29.48 -15.01 -2.67
CA ALA A 79 29.90 -16.09 -3.56
C ALA A 79 31.34 -15.96 -4.09
N GLY A 80 32.13 -14.97 -3.61
CA GLY A 80 33.53 -14.78 -3.96
C GLY A 80 33.77 -14.00 -5.26
N ARG A 81 32.75 -13.37 -5.85
CA ARG A 81 32.94 -12.56 -7.08
C ARG A 81 33.58 -11.20 -6.75
N ARG A 82 34.37 -10.68 -7.68
CA ARG A 82 34.89 -9.31 -7.60
C ARG A 82 33.74 -8.32 -7.53
N THR A 83 33.89 -7.23 -6.79
CA THR A 83 32.85 -6.21 -6.57
C THR A 83 32.25 -5.68 -7.87
N GLU A 84 33.10 -5.41 -8.88
CA GLU A 84 32.65 -4.97 -10.20
C GLU A 84 31.68 -5.96 -10.85
N THR A 85 32.06 -7.24 -10.89
CA THR A 85 31.23 -8.31 -11.46
C THR A 85 29.95 -8.51 -10.63
N ALA A 86 30.05 -8.40 -9.30
CA ALA A 86 28.92 -8.51 -8.41
C ALA A 86 27.88 -7.40 -8.65
N ILE A 87 28.32 -6.15 -8.87
CA ILE A 87 27.44 -5.03 -9.24
C ILE A 87 26.72 -5.34 -10.57
N LYS A 88 27.46 -5.67 -11.64
CA LYS A 88 26.87 -5.98 -12.95
C LYS A 88 25.85 -7.11 -12.86
N THR A 89 26.20 -8.19 -12.18
CA THR A 89 25.35 -9.38 -12.05
C THR A 89 24.17 -9.13 -11.14
N GLY A 90 24.35 -8.39 -10.03
CA GLY A 90 23.31 -8.04 -9.09
C GLY A 90 22.20 -7.23 -9.75
N PHE A 91 22.52 -6.17 -10.49
CA PHE A 91 21.54 -5.40 -11.26
C PHE A 91 20.82 -6.26 -12.31
N LYS A 92 21.56 -7.08 -13.06
CA LYS A 92 20.97 -7.96 -14.09
C LYS A 92 20.00 -8.98 -13.50
N LYS A 93 20.35 -9.63 -12.39
CA LYS A 93 19.49 -10.62 -11.74
C LYS A 93 18.28 -9.99 -11.05
N ALA A 94 18.45 -8.82 -10.44
CA ALA A 94 17.36 -8.12 -9.76
C ALA A 94 16.33 -7.54 -10.73
N ALA A 95 16.75 -7.09 -11.91
CA ALA A 95 15.89 -6.38 -12.87
C ALA A 95 14.61 -7.16 -13.22
N SER A 96 14.72 -8.48 -13.44
CA SER A 96 13.55 -9.32 -13.75
C SER A 96 12.48 -9.24 -12.65
N ALA A 97 12.86 -9.48 -11.39
CA ALA A 97 11.91 -9.48 -10.28
C ALA A 97 11.31 -8.08 -10.02
N ILE A 98 12.12 -7.02 -10.19
CA ILE A 98 11.67 -5.63 -10.05
C ILE A 98 10.66 -5.26 -11.13
N ILE A 99 10.95 -5.58 -12.39
CA ILE A 99 10.03 -5.30 -13.51
C ILE A 99 8.75 -6.08 -13.33
N ASP A 100 8.81 -7.38 -13.01
CA ASP A 100 7.64 -8.23 -12.85
C ASP A 100 6.72 -7.73 -11.70
N GLY A 101 7.30 -7.36 -10.56
CA GLY A 101 6.55 -6.82 -9.43
C GLY A 101 5.88 -5.47 -9.75
N ASN A 102 6.59 -4.58 -10.45
CA ASN A 102 6.06 -3.28 -10.81
C ASN A 102 5.02 -3.35 -11.94
N ILE A 103 5.15 -4.28 -12.90
CA ILE A 103 4.13 -4.50 -13.94
C ILE A 103 2.81 -4.95 -13.32
N THR A 104 2.82 -5.83 -12.31
CA THR A 104 1.58 -6.25 -11.65
C THR A 104 0.88 -5.08 -10.95
N THR A 105 1.63 -4.21 -10.29
CA THR A 105 1.07 -3.01 -9.66
C THR A 105 0.60 -1.98 -10.71
N LEU A 106 1.32 -1.87 -11.82
CA LEU A 106 0.93 -1.01 -12.95
C LEU A 106 -0.37 -1.50 -13.60
N ILE A 107 -0.57 -2.82 -13.75
CA ILE A 107 -1.83 -3.39 -14.22
C ILE A 107 -2.99 -2.96 -13.31
N ALA A 108 -2.83 -3.07 -11.99
CA ALA A 108 -3.83 -2.60 -11.05
C ALA A 108 -4.11 -1.09 -11.20
N ALA A 109 -3.06 -0.27 -11.31
CA ALA A 109 -3.20 1.17 -11.52
C ALA A 109 -3.93 1.51 -12.83
N LEU A 110 -3.60 0.83 -13.93
CA LEU A 110 -4.25 1.05 -15.23
C LEU A 110 -5.73 0.64 -15.23
N VAL A 111 -6.07 -0.47 -14.58
CA VAL A 111 -7.48 -0.89 -14.44
C VAL A 111 -8.26 0.13 -13.62
N LEU A 112 -7.67 0.64 -12.52
CA LEU A 112 -8.24 1.70 -11.71
C LEU A 112 -8.37 3.03 -12.47
N LEU A 113 -7.40 3.36 -13.30
CA LEU A 113 -7.45 4.56 -14.13
C LEU A 113 -8.60 4.49 -15.15
N TRP A 114 -8.84 3.29 -15.69
CA TRP A 114 -9.89 3.06 -16.69
C TRP A 114 -11.30 2.99 -16.09
N LYS A 115 -11.46 2.32 -14.94
CA LYS A 115 -12.76 2.05 -14.30
C LYS A 115 -13.04 2.94 -13.10
N GLY A 116 -12.01 3.53 -12.50
CA GLY A 116 -12.17 4.42 -11.35
C GLY A 116 -12.71 5.78 -11.76
N SER A 117 -13.30 6.46 -10.80
CA SER A 117 -13.81 7.82 -10.93
C SER A 117 -13.35 8.69 -9.74
N GLY A 118 -13.32 10.00 -9.93
CA GLY A 118 -13.02 10.95 -8.88
C GLY A 118 -11.67 10.70 -8.17
N THR A 119 -11.71 10.56 -6.86
CA THR A 119 -10.51 10.39 -6.01
C THR A 119 -9.75 9.09 -6.27
N VAL A 120 -10.46 8.02 -6.69
CA VAL A 120 -9.85 6.73 -7.05
C VAL A 120 -9.01 6.85 -8.31
N GLN A 121 -9.49 7.60 -9.31
CA GLN A 121 -8.75 7.87 -10.54
C GLN A 121 -7.49 8.71 -10.26
N GLY A 122 -7.61 9.76 -9.43
CA GLY A 122 -6.47 10.57 -9.01
C GLY A 122 -5.39 9.75 -8.30
N PHE A 123 -5.80 8.82 -7.42
CA PHE A 123 -4.89 7.85 -6.80
C PHE A 123 -4.21 6.95 -7.83
N ALA A 124 -4.97 6.39 -8.78
CA ALA A 124 -4.43 5.49 -9.80
C ALA A 124 -3.42 6.19 -10.72
N THR A 125 -3.67 7.45 -11.06
CA THR A 125 -2.76 8.28 -11.86
C THR A 125 -1.43 8.50 -11.14
N THR A 126 -1.47 8.94 -9.88
CA THR A 126 -0.25 9.17 -9.09
C THR A 126 0.52 7.88 -8.83
N LEU A 127 -0.19 6.76 -8.57
CA LEU A 127 0.41 5.45 -8.41
C LEU A 127 1.10 4.99 -9.71
N GLY A 128 0.43 5.07 -10.84
CA GLY A 128 0.96 4.63 -12.14
C GLY A 128 2.19 5.41 -12.57
N ILE A 129 2.13 6.75 -12.51
CA ILE A 129 3.28 7.62 -12.83
C ILE A 129 4.44 7.34 -11.87
N GLY A 130 4.16 7.21 -10.57
CA GLY A 130 5.17 6.91 -9.58
C GLY A 130 5.89 5.59 -9.83
N ILE A 131 5.18 4.54 -10.26
CA ILE A 131 5.78 3.25 -10.62
C ILE A 131 6.71 3.38 -11.83
N LEU A 132 6.34 4.14 -12.85
CA LEU A 132 7.19 4.36 -14.03
C LEU A 132 8.48 5.11 -13.66
N ILE A 133 8.37 6.17 -12.87
CA ILE A 133 9.53 6.94 -12.37
C ILE A 133 10.40 6.04 -11.47
N GLN A 134 9.78 5.24 -10.61
CA GLN A 134 10.48 4.29 -9.73
C GLN A 134 11.30 3.26 -10.53
N LEU A 135 10.74 2.66 -11.58
CA LEU A 135 11.48 1.74 -12.44
C LEU A 135 12.70 2.41 -13.06
N PHE A 136 12.53 3.62 -13.56
CA PHE A 136 13.64 4.38 -14.13
C PHE A 136 14.70 4.71 -13.08
N THR A 137 14.32 5.25 -11.94
CA THR A 137 15.26 5.67 -10.90
C THR A 137 15.98 4.50 -10.25
N SER A 138 15.32 3.37 -10.04
CA SER A 138 15.95 2.20 -9.41
C SER A 138 16.88 1.42 -10.36
N LEU A 139 16.50 1.27 -11.63
CA LEU A 139 17.29 0.46 -12.58
C LEU A 139 18.38 1.26 -13.30
N VAL A 140 18.15 2.56 -13.53
CA VAL A 140 19.08 3.42 -14.27
C VAL A 140 19.83 4.35 -13.33
N ILE A 141 19.14 5.22 -12.60
CA ILE A 141 19.78 6.26 -11.77
C ILE A 141 20.57 5.65 -10.61
N SER A 142 19.96 4.71 -9.88
CA SER A 142 20.66 3.99 -8.79
C SER A 142 21.90 3.26 -9.28
N ARG A 143 21.82 2.67 -10.48
CA ARG A 143 22.97 2.01 -11.11
C ARG A 143 24.09 3.00 -11.41
N ILE A 144 23.78 4.17 -11.94
CA ILE A 144 24.76 5.24 -12.22
C ILE A 144 25.44 5.67 -10.91
N PHE A 145 24.69 5.95 -9.85
CA PHE A 145 25.26 6.34 -8.57
C PHE A 145 26.14 5.26 -7.94
N VAL A 146 25.75 3.98 -8.02
CA VAL A 146 26.60 2.87 -7.54
C VAL A 146 27.92 2.83 -8.29
N TRP A 147 27.91 3.05 -9.61
CA TRP A 147 29.15 3.08 -10.41
C TRP A 147 30.00 4.30 -10.13
N ILE A 148 29.42 5.49 -9.97
CA ILE A 148 30.16 6.70 -9.57
C ILE A 148 30.88 6.45 -8.26
N LEU A 149 30.19 5.95 -7.24
CA LEU A 149 30.78 5.65 -5.94
C LEU A 149 31.86 4.56 -6.02
N TYR A 150 31.67 3.53 -6.86
CA TYR A 150 32.68 2.51 -7.11
C TYR A 150 33.97 3.12 -7.67
N TYR A 151 33.88 4.00 -8.68
CA TYR A 151 35.04 4.66 -9.28
C TYR A 151 35.67 5.74 -8.38
N MET A 152 34.93 6.30 -7.44
CA MET A 152 35.45 7.20 -6.40
C MET A 152 36.32 6.48 -5.33
N GLY A 153 36.51 5.16 -5.46
CA GLY A 153 37.41 4.38 -4.60
C GLY A 153 36.71 3.41 -3.64
N PHE A 154 35.37 3.33 -3.63
CA PHE A 154 34.63 2.39 -2.78
C PHE A 154 34.52 0.99 -3.38
N GLN A 155 35.67 0.41 -3.78
CA GLN A 155 35.75 -0.86 -4.48
C GLN A 155 35.80 -2.07 -3.56
N ALA A 156 36.23 -1.91 -2.30
CA ALA A 156 36.41 -3.01 -1.38
C ALA A 156 35.07 -3.65 -0.96
N PRO A 157 34.97 -4.98 -0.86
CA PRO A 157 33.74 -5.70 -0.47
C PRO A 157 33.14 -5.22 0.87
N LYS A 158 33.97 -4.73 1.78
CA LYS A 158 33.54 -4.20 3.09
C LYS A 158 32.55 -3.05 3.00
N PHE A 159 32.54 -2.30 1.90
CA PHE A 159 31.63 -1.17 1.69
C PHE A 159 30.23 -1.57 1.25
N TYR A 160 30.03 -2.83 0.85
CA TYR A 160 28.75 -3.36 0.36
C TYR A 160 27.97 -4.15 1.43
N GLY A 161 28.53 -4.26 2.65
CA GLY A 161 27.94 -5.02 3.75
C GLY A 161 28.24 -6.53 3.65
N LYS A 162 27.81 -7.28 4.67
CA LYS A 162 27.99 -8.73 4.72
C LYS A 162 26.65 -9.44 4.56
N GLU A 163 26.62 -10.49 3.77
CA GLU A 163 25.50 -11.43 3.72
C GLU A 163 25.45 -12.23 5.03
N LYS A 164 24.29 -12.32 5.64
CA LYS A 164 24.07 -13.18 6.82
C LYS A 164 23.43 -14.49 6.37
N THR A 165 24.20 -15.56 6.36
CA THR A 165 23.66 -16.90 6.13
C THR A 165 22.77 -17.30 7.32
N ARG A 166 21.52 -17.66 7.04
CA ARG A 166 20.58 -18.20 8.03
C ARG A 166 20.46 -19.70 7.88
N LYS A 167 20.23 -20.40 8.99
CA LYS A 167 19.80 -21.79 8.93
C LYS A 167 18.43 -21.87 8.26
N ASN A 168 18.22 -22.90 7.44
CA ASN A 168 16.93 -23.14 6.82
C ASN A 168 15.82 -23.27 7.88
N ILE A 169 14.72 -22.57 7.63
CA ILE A 169 13.55 -22.59 8.51
C ILE A 169 12.47 -23.44 7.82
N ASN A 170 11.85 -24.35 8.55
CA ASN A 170 10.83 -25.27 8.03
C ASN A 170 9.45 -24.61 7.98
N PHE A 171 9.21 -23.79 6.96
CA PHE A 171 7.93 -23.11 6.75
C PHE A 171 6.84 -24.05 6.26
N VAL A 172 7.19 -24.91 5.29
CA VAL A 172 6.23 -25.81 4.64
C VAL A 172 5.74 -26.90 5.58
N GLU A 173 6.57 -27.41 6.49
CA GLU A 173 6.13 -28.37 7.51
C GLU A 173 5.11 -27.77 8.48
N LYS A 174 5.32 -26.50 8.87
CA LYS A 174 4.43 -25.75 9.78
C LYS A 174 3.23 -25.11 9.09
N ARG A 175 2.99 -25.38 7.80
CA ARG A 175 1.93 -24.76 7.00
C ARG A 175 0.53 -24.85 7.60
N LYS A 176 0.21 -25.96 8.29
CA LYS A 176 -1.10 -26.15 8.93
C LYS A 176 -1.36 -25.10 10.02
N VAL A 177 -0.32 -24.70 10.77
CA VAL A 177 -0.42 -23.67 11.81
C VAL A 177 -0.66 -22.31 11.16
N PHE A 178 0.11 -21.95 10.12
CA PHE A 178 -0.03 -20.67 9.44
C PHE A 178 -1.37 -20.55 8.72
N PHE A 179 -1.84 -21.61 8.07
CA PHE A 179 -3.17 -21.64 7.47
C PHE A 179 -4.28 -21.54 8.53
N GLY A 180 -4.10 -22.20 9.68
CA GLY A 180 -5.02 -22.10 10.81
C GLY A 180 -5.13 -20.65 11.33
N ILE A 181 -4.01 -19.96 11.53
CA ILE A 181 -3.99 -18.56 11.94
C ILE A 181 -4.72 -17.70 10.91
N ALA A 182 -4.43 -17.87 9.62
CA ALA A 182 -5.09 -17.14 8.54
C ALA A 182 -6.63 -17.33 8.55
N ILE A 183 -7.09 -18.57 8.66
CA ILE A 183 -8.52 -18.90 8.71
C ILE A 183 -9.19 -18.29 9.94
N VAL A 184 -8.55 -18.35 11.12
CA VAL A 184 -9.08 -17.74 12.35
C VAL A 184 -9.22 -16.22 12.21
N CYS A 185 -8.19 -15.55 11.69
CA CYS A 185 -8.25 -14.10 11.46
C CYS A 185 -9.37 -13.71 10.48
N ILE A 186 -9.53 -14.46 9.38
CA ILE A 186 -10.62 -14.25 8.43
C ILE A 186 -11.98 -14.50 9.09
N ALA A 187 -12.12 -15.56 9.88
CA ALA A 187 -13.37 -15.90 10.56
C ALA A 187 -13.79 -14.81 11.56
N ILE A 188 -12.83 -14.23 12.30
CA ILE A 188 -13.07 -13.07 13.18
C ILE A 188 -13.56 -11.86 12.35
N GLY A 189 -12.92 -11.58 11.22
CA GLY A 189 -13.34 -10.51 10.33
C GLY A 189 -14.75 -10.70 9.77
N ILE A 190 -15.09 -11.89 9.31
CA ILE A 190 -16.44 -12.25 8.84
C ILE A 190 -17.46 -12.14 10.00
N GLY A 191 -17.11 -12.60 11.19
CA GLY A 191 -17.95 -12.43 12.39
C GLY A 191 -18.24 -10.95 12.67
N GLY A 192 -17.25 -10.07 12.55
CA GLY A 192 -17.43 -8.63 12.65
C GLY A 192 -18.36 -8.04 11.58
N LEU A 193 -18.26 -8.52 10.32
CA LEU A 193 -19.17 -8.11 9.24
C LEU A 193 -20.62 -8.48 9.54
N ILE A 194 -20.87 -9.71 9.98
CA ILE A 194 -22.21 -10.22 10.31
C ILE A 194 -22.77 -9.43 11.49
N PHE A 195 -21.98 -9.25 12.55
CA PHE A 195 -22.39 -8.48 13.73
C PHE A 195 -22.79 -7.04 13.39
N ASN A 196 -21.97 -6.35 12.59
CA ASN A 196 -22.26 -4.97 12.20
C ASN A 196 -23.47 -4.86 11.26
N SER A 197 -23.64 -5.81 10.34
CA SER A 197 -24.80 -5.85 9.47
C SER A 197 -26.11 -5.99 10.25
N ALA A 198 -26.08 -6.75 11.35
CA ALA A 198 -27.26 -6.96 12.19
C ALA A 198 -27.54 -5.81 13.15
N ASN A 199 -26.50 -5.15 13.72
CA ASN A 199 -26.68 -4.23 14.84
C ASN A 199 -26.39 -2.76 14.50
N ASN A 200 -25.61 -2.47 13.46
CA ASN A 200 -25.07 -1.12 13.18
C ASN A 200 -25.54 -0.52 11.84
N GLY A 201 -26.62 -1.02 11.26
CA GLY A 201 -27.21 -0.48 10.03
C GLY A 201 -26.35 -0.65 8.77
N GLY A 202 -25.29 -1.48 8.81
CA GLY A 202 -24.46 -1.80 7.67
C GLY A 202 -23.12 -2.43 8.04
N ALA A 203 -22.64 -3.33 7.18
CA ALA A 203 -21.40 -4.07 7.40
C ALA A 203 -20.16 -3.15 7.45
N PHE A 204 -20.19 -2.03 6.70
CA PHE A 204 -19.09 -1.09 6.57
C PHE A 204 -19.50 0.34 6.86
N ASN A 205 -18.54 1.15 7.28
CA ASN A 205 -18.66 2.60 7.36
C ASN A 205 -18.04 3.20 6.09
N TYR A 206 -18.84 3.38 5.05
CA TYR A 206 -18.36 3.93 3.78
C TYR A 206 -18.05 5.42 3.88
N SER A 207 -17.02 5.88 3.14
CA SER A 207 -16.82 7.31 2.92
C SER A 207 -17.98 7.90 2.12
N ILE A 208 -18.16 9.22 2.21
CA ILE A 208 -19.26 9.93 1.53
C ILE A 208 -19.27 9.70 0.01
N GLU A 209 -18.11 9.50 -0.59
CA GLU A 209 -17.96 9.19 -2.01
C GLU A 209 -18.66 7.89 -2.39
N PHE A 210 -18.68 6.93 -1.48
CA PHE A 210 -19.27 5.60 -1.66
C PHE A 210 -20.63 5.42 -1.00
N LYS A 211 -21.02 6.30 -0.09
CA LYS A 211 -22.31 6.27 0.56
C LYS A 211 -23.35 7.20 -0.08
N GLY A 212 -22.88 8.28 -0.68
CA GLY A 212 -23.67 9.46 -1.03
C GLY A 212 -23.79 10.40 0.16
N GLY A 213 -24.08 11.65 -0.12
CA GLY A 213 -24.22 12.66 0.93
C GLY A 213 -23.70 14.02 0.49
N THR A 214 -23.59 14.90 1.46
CA THR A 214 -23.12 16.26 1.26
C THR A 214 -21.91 16.55 2.15
N SER A 215 -20.88 17.12 1.55
CA SER A 215 -19.72 17.66 2.25
C SER A 215 -19.84 19.17 2.27
N THR A 216 -19.89 19.77 3.46
CA THR A 216 -20.00 21.22 3.63
C THR A 216 -18.76 21.74 4.35
N GLU A 217 -18.05 22.69 3.76
CA GLU A 217 -16.97 23.42 4.42
C GLU A 217 -17.55 24.63 5.14
N ILE A 218 -17.20 24.81 6.42
CA ILE A 218 -17.74 25.85 7.27
C ILE A 218 -16.62 26.50 8.07
N GLN A 219 -16.51 27.81 7.95
CA GLN A 219 -15.58 28.62 8.73
C GLN A 219 -16.27 29.13 9.99
N PHE A 220 -15.70 28.84 11.16
CA PHE A 220 -16.14 29.40 12.43
C PHE A 220 -15.24 30.60 12.81
N SER A 221 -15.83 31.63 13.42
CA SER A 221 -15.10 32.79 13.98
C SER A 221 -14.29 32.37 15.23
N GLU A 222 -14.73 31.35 15.93
CA GLU A 222 -14.03 30.74 17.06
C GLU A 222 -13.25 29.52 16.63
N ASN A 223 -12.06 29.33 17.18
CA ASN A 223 -11.20 28.19 16.85
C ASN A 223 -11.56 26.98 17.72
N TYR A 224 -12.71 26.34 17.45
CA TYR A 224 -13.11 25.12 18.15
C TYR A 224 -12.04 24.02 18.01
N THR A 225 -11.82 23.30 19.11
CA THR A 225 -11.12 22.02 19.05
C THR A 225 -12.07 20.94 18.51
N MET A 226 -11.53 19.80 18.05
CA MET A 226 -12.39 18.69 17.62
C MET A 226 -13.28 18.15 18.74
N ASP A 227 -12.79 18.18 19.98
CA ASP A 227 -13.56 17.70 21.15
C ASP A 227 -14.71 18.66 21.47
N GLU A 228 -14.49 19.96 21.40
CA GLU A 228 -15.54 20.99 21.59
C GLU A 228 -16.57 20.92 20.45
N PHE A 229 -16.14 20.74 19.21
CA PHE A 229 -17.06 20.57 18.09
C PHE A 229 -17.92 19.31 18.27
N ASN A 230 -17.32 18.17 18.63
CA ASN A 230 -18.04 16.92 18.85
C ASN A 230 -19.00 16.97 20.04
N SER A 231 -18.69 17.76 21.08
CA SER A 231 -19.52 17.89 22.28
C SER A 231 -20.65 18.90 22.12
N ASN A 232 -20.44 19.99 21.39
CA ASN A 232 -21.34 21.12 21.33
C ASN A 232 -22.08 21.24 20.00
N VAL A 233 -21.33 21.22 18.88
CA VAL A 233 -21.89 21.53 17.55
C VAL A 233 -22.51 20.29 16.91
N LYS A 234 -21.81 19.17 16.94
CA LYS A 234 -22.25 17.94 16.28
C LYS A 234 -23.61 17.44 16.76
N PRO A 235 -23.93 17.40 18.08
CA PRO A 235 -25.26 16.95 18.54
C PRO A 235 -26.41 17.83 18.06
N ALA A 236 -26.17 19.12 17.87
CA ALA A 236 -27.20 20.04 17.33
C ALA A 236 -27.49 19.73 15.85
N ILE A 237 -26.44 19.47 15.05
CA ILE A 237 -26.59 19.06 13.65
C ILE A 237 -27.27 17.68 13.57
N GLU A 238 -26.90 16.73 14.42
CA GLU A 238 -27.53 15.40 14.50
C GLU A 238 -29.02 15.49 14.76
N LYS A 239 -29.40 16.36 15.68
CA LYS A 239 -30.83 16.61 16.04
C LYS A 239 -31.57 17.24 14.87
N LEU A 240 -31.00 18.25 14.21
CA LEU A 240 -31.63 18.96 13.08
C LEU A 240 -31.80 18.02 11.88
N LEU A 241 -30.77 17.24 11.54
CA LEU A 241 -30.80 16.32 10.38
C LEU A 241 -31.47 14.98 10.71
N ASN A 242 -31.86 14.74 11.97
CA ASN A 242 -32.33 13.44 12.44
C ASN A 242 -31.44 12.28 11.96
N SER A 243 -30.13 12.46 12.11
CA SER A 243 -29.13 11.52 11.63
C SER A 243 -27.88 11.58 12.52
N THR A 244 -27.47 10.45 13.04
CA THR A 244 -26.22 10.30 13.80
C THR A 244 -24.98 10.11 12.91
N ASP A 245 -25.17 10.03 11.59
CA ASP A 245 -24.13 9.78 10.61
C ASP A 245 -23.52 11.11 10.14
N ILE A 246 -22.86 11.80 11.06
CA ILE A 246 -22.16 13.05 10.81
C ILE A 246 -20.69 12.87 11.11
N GLN A 247 -19.86 13.15 10.11
CA GLN A 247 -18.41 13.17 10.23
C GLN A 247 -17.93 14.60 10.12
N ALA A 248 -17.11 15.04 11.06
CA ALA A 248 -16.50 16.34 11.04
C ALA A 248 -14.97 16.23 11.02
N GLN A 249 -14.34 17.12 10.29
CA GLN A 249 -12.89 17.22 10.21
C GLN A 249 -12.48 18.69 10.32
N LYS A 250 -11.51 18.98 11.18
CA LYS A 250 -10.92 20.31 11.30
C LYS A 250 -9.74 20.43 10.35
N ASP A 251 -9.66 21.52 9.60
CA ASP A 251 -8.47 21.85 8.82
C ASP A 251 -7.34 22.27 9.79
N THR A 252 -6.18 21.66 9.66
CA THR A 252 -5.01 21.97 10.49
C THR A 252 -4.23 23.20 9.99
N ASN A 253 -4.51 23.67 8.78
CA ASN A 253 -3.81 24.79 8.17
C ASN A 253 -4.62 26.10 8.21
N LYS A 254 -5.92 26.01 8.49
CA LYS A 254 -6.82 27.15 8.63
C LYS A 254 -7.55 27.07 9.95
N ASP A 255 -7.33 28.06 10.79
CA ASP A 255 -8.02 28.15 12.08
C ASP A 255 -9.52 28.30 11.89
N GLY A 256 -10.29 27.48 12.60
CA GLY A 256 -11.75 27.53 12.58
C GLY A 256 -12.43 26.94 11.34
N LEU A 257 -11.68 26.40 10.36
CA LEU A 257 -12.29 25.74 9.20
C LEU A 257 -12.61 24.26 9.51
N PHE A 258 -13.87 23.88 9.31
CA PHE A 258 -14.36 22.52 9.46
C PHE A 258 -15.01 22.02 8.18
N THR A 259 -14.74 20.77 7.83
CA THR A 259 -15.47 20.03 6.79
C THR A 259 -16.43 19.09 7.49
N ILE A 260 -17.73 19.28 7.26
CA ILE A 260 -18.81 18.47 7.84
C ILE A 260 -19.42 17.63 6.73
N LYS A 261 -19.41 16.31 6.90
CA LYS A 261 -19.99 15.34 5.98
C LYS A 261 -21.29 14.81 6.58
N THR A 262 -22.38 14.94 5.85
CA THR A 262 -23.73 14.54 6.25
C THR A 262 -24.39 13.70 5.16
N ARG A 263 -25.55 13.08 5.46
CA ARG A 263 -26.44 12.60 4.40
C ARG A 263 -26.86 13.75 3.48
N ASN A 264 -27.38 13.43 2.31
CA ASN A 264 -27.97 14.46 1.45
C ASN A 264 -29.08 15.23 2.18
N PHE A 265 -29.02 16.55 2.11
CA PHE A 265 -30.06 17.42 2.67
C PHE A 265 -31.39 17.24 1.91
N LYS A 266 -32.49 17.32 2.66
CA LYS A 266 -33.85 17.40 2.13
C LYS A 266 -34.25 18.85 2.13
N ASP A 267 -34.97 19.28 1.11
CA ASP A 267 -35.52 20.64 0.96
C ASP A 267 -34.67 21.75 1.60
N ASN A 268 -35.13 22.40 2.66
CA ASN A 268 -34.50 23.55 3.31
C ASN A 268 -33.51 23.19 4.43
N GLU A 269 -33.23 21.90 4.69
CA GLU A 269 -32.38 21.48 5.81
C GLU A 269 -30.96 22.11 5.77
N PHE A 270 -30.43 22.42 4.58
CA PHE A 270 -29.15 23.11 4.45
C PHE A 270 -29.19 24.54 4.97
N GLU A 271 -30.22 25.30 4.59
CA GLU A 271 -30.41 26.68 5.07
C GLU A 271 -30.69 26.71 6.54
N GLU A 272 -31.49 25.78 7.07
CA GLU A 272 -31.77 25.66 8.51
C GLU A 272 -30.49 25.33 9.29
N MET A 273 -29.63 24.42 8.77
CA MET A 273 -28.35 24.12 9.38
C MET A 273 -27.41 25.33 9.34
N LYS A 274 -27.34 26.03 8.22
CA LYS A 274 -26.56 27.26 8.06
C LYS A 274 -26.99 28.31 9.07
N ASP A 275 -28.29 28.61 9.14
CA ASP A 275 -28.85 29.60 10.06
C ASP A 275 -28.56 29.26 11.52
N MET A 276 -28.70 28.00 11.91
CA MET A 276 -28.38 27.52 13.24
C MET A 276 -26.88 27.72 13.56
N LEU A 277 -26.02 27.33 12.64
CA LEU A 277 -24.54 27.44 12.83
C LEU A 277 -24.08 28.89 12.92
N VAL A 278 -24.70 29.79 12.14
CA VAL A 278 -24.37 31.22 12.19
C VAL A 278 -24.87 31.85 13.49
N LYS A 279 -26.11 31.55 13.91
CA LYS A 279 -26.72 32.16 15.10
C LYS A 279 -26.15 31.63 16.41
N ASP A 280 -26.04 30.31 16.51
CA ASP A 280 -25.75 29.66 17.80
C ASP A 280 -24.29 29.31 18.00
N TYR A 281 -23.51 29.15 16.87
CA TYR A 281 -22.14 28.67 16.91
C TYR A 281 -21.15 29.61 16.23
N LYS A 282 -21.57 30.84 15.87
CA LYS A 282 -20.70 31.88 15.29
C LYS A 282 -19.98 31.46 14.00
N ALA A 283 -20.63 30.67 13.18
CA ALA A 283 -20.15 30.42 11.82
C ALA A 283 -20.17 31.71 11.00
N VAL A 284 -19.17 31.91 10.14
CA VAL A 284 -19.05 33.12 9.33
C VAL A 284 -20.01 33.02 8.14
N ASP A 285 -21.01 33.91 8.07
CA ASP A 285 -21.98 33.97 6.98
C ASP A 285 -21.38 34.66 5.74
N ASP A 286 -20.59 33.91 4.98
CA ASP A 286 -20.08 34.34 3.70
C ASP A 286 -20.30 33.23 2.65
N LYS A 287 -20.69 33.59 1.45
CA LYS A 287 -20.89 32.63 0.33
C LYS A 287 -19.66 31.78 0.02
N GLN A 288 -18.47 32.26 0.35
CA GLN A 288 -17.21 31.53 0.19
C GLN A 288 -16.96 30.56 1.36
N ASN A 289 -17.61 30.76 2.50
CA ASN A 289 -17.39 30.01 3.73
C ASN A 289 -18.42 28.89 3.98
N PHE A 290 -19.39 28.70 3.08
CA PHE A 290 -20.33 27.58 3.05
C PHE A 290 -20.29 26.92 1.67
N THR A 291 -19.19 26.21 1.39
CA THR A 291 -19.07 25.44 0.16
C THR A 291 -19.70 24.07 0.33
N ASN A 292 -20.63 23.75 -0.55
CA ASN A 292 -21.41 22.51 -0.47
C ASN A 292 -21.13 21.63 -1.71
N THR A 293 -20.59 20.45 -1.49
CA THR A 293 -20.36 19.44 -2.52
C THR A 293 -21.29 18.26 -2.29
N LYS A 294 -22.25 18.07 -3.20
CA LYS A 294 -23.25 17.00 -3.11
C LYS A 294 -22.85 15.82 -4.01
N ILE A 295 -22.83 14.63 -3.44
CA ILE A 295 -22.66 13.36 -4.16
C ILE A 295 -23.98 12.61 -4.10
N SER A 296 -24.59 12.33 -5.26
CA SER A 296 -25.86 11.62 -5.32
C SER A 296 -25.68 10.14 -4.97
N ASP A 297 -26.73 9.52 -4.44
CA ASP A 297 -26.75 8.09 -4.12
C ASP A 297 -26.54 7.20 -5.35
N THR A 298 -26.99 7.67 -6.53
CA THR A 298 -26.77 6.95 -7.80
C THR A 298 -25.31 6.90 -8.17
N VAL A 299 -24.63 8.07 -8.15
CA VAL A 299 -23.20 8.16 -8.43
C VAL A 299 -22.39 7.33 -7.44
N SER A 300 -22.75 7.36 -6.16
CA SER A 300 -22.06 6.57 -5.14
C SER A 300 -22.23 5.07 -5.31
N LYS A 301 -23.40 4.63 -5.77
CA LYS A 301 -23.63 3.20 -6.12
C LYS A 301 -22.81 2.78 -7.33
N GLU A 302 -22.72 3.61 -8.36
CA GLU A 302 -21.87 3.38 -9.51
C GLU A 302 -20.41 3.29 -9.11
N MET A 303 -19.91 4.26 -8.33
CA MET A 303 -18.53 4.25 -7.83
C MET A 303 -18.18 2.97 -7.05
N ARG A 304 -19.11 2.48 -6.22
CA ARG A 304 -18.91 1.19 -5.52
C ARG A 304 -18.84 0.01 -6.48
N SER A 305 -19.79 -0.06 -7.41
CA SER A 305 -19.84 -1.11 -8.43
C SER A 305 -18.56 -1.12 -9.26
N ASP A 306 -18.15 0.04 -9.76
CA ASP A 306 -16.95 0.19 -10.57
C ASP A 306 -15.68 -0.20 -9.81
N ALA A 307 -15.58 0.16 -8.55
CA ALA A 307 -14.44 -0.22 -7.73
C ALA A 307 -14.36 -1.74 -7.46
N VAL A 308 -15.49 -2.41 -7.25
CA VAL A 308 -15.56 -3.88 -7.13
C VAL A 308 -15.18 -4.53 -8.46
N VAL A 309 -15.76 -4.07 -9.57
CA VAL A 309 -15.44 -4.57 -10.92
C VAL A 309 -13.97 -4.37 -11.24
N ALA A 310 -13.41 -3.18 -10.93
CA ALA A 310 -11.99 -2.90 -11.11
C ALA A 310 -11.11 -3.86 -10.30
N THR A 311 -11.47 -4.15 -9.05
CA THR A 311 -10.72 -5.09 -8.21
C THR A 311 -10.71 -6.50 -8.80
N VAL A 312 -11.87 -7.00 -9.22
CA VAL A 312 -12.00 -8.32 -9.85
C VAL A 312 -11.20 -8.37 -11.16
N LEU A 313 -11.36 -7.36 -12.00
CA LEU A 313 -10.68 -7.27 -13.29
C LEU A 313 -9.16 -7.19 -13.13
N ALA A 314 -8.67 -6.35 -12.22
CA ALA A 314 -7.25 -6.25 -11.92
C ALA A 314 -6.69 -7.59 -11.42
N THR A 315 -7.42 -8.29 -10.54
CA THR A 315 -7.02 -9.62 -10.04
C THR A 315 -6.93 -10.64 -11.17
N ILE A 316 -7.90 -10.66 -12.10
CA ILE A 316 -7.88 -11.54 -13.28
C ILE A 316 -6.70 -11.22 -14.20
N CYS A 317 -6.46 -9.94 -14.50
CA CYS A 317 -5.34 -9.51 -15.33
C CYS A 317 -3.98 -9.89 -14.71
N MET A 318 -3.85 -9.72 -13.39
CA MET A 318 -2.64 -10.13 -12.66
C MET A 318 -2.45 -11.64 -12.65
N LEU A 319 -3.51 -12.43 -12.45
CA LEU A 319 -3.47 -13.89 -12.56
C LEU A 319 -2.94 -14.32 -13.93
N PHE A 320 -3.50 -13.73 -15.00
CA PHE A 320 -3.10 -14.00 -16.37
C PHE A 320 -1.64 -13.63 -16.62
N TYR A 321 -1.20 -12.44 -16.14
CA TYR A 321 0.20 -12.02 -16.25
C TYR A 321 1.15 -12.99 -15.53
N ILE A 322 0.84 -13.38 -14.29
CA ILE A 322 1.67 -14.30 -13.50
C ILE A 322 1.73 -15.68 -14.18
N TRP A 323 0.60 -16.15 -14.70
CA TRP A 323 0.56 -17.43 -15.42
C TRP A 323 1.49 -17.43 -16.65
N ILE A 324 1.40 -16.41 -17.49
CA ILE A 324 2.28 -16.26 -18.66
C ILE A 324 3.75 -16.17 -18.23
N ARG A 325 4.01 -15.34 -17.23
CA ARG A 325 5.36 -15.02 -16.77
C ARG A 325 6.11 -16.20 -16.17
N PHE A 326 5.44 -16.98 -15.34
CA PHE A 326 6.00 -18.14 -14.66
C PHE A 326 5.77 -19.45 -15.41
N LYS A 327 4.96 -19.45 -16.46
CA LYS A 327 4.58 -20.64 -17.25
C LYS A 327 4.07 -21.81 -16.39
N ASN A 328 3.45 -21.51 -15.25
CA ASN A 328 2.96 -22.49 -14.29
C ASN A 328 1.75 -21.93 -13.56
N ILE A 329 0.59 -22.52 -13.80
CA ILE A 329 -0.69 -22.10 -13.24
C ILE A 329 -0.71 -22.16 -11.69
N HIS A 330 0.04 -23.08 -11.07
CA HIS A 330 0.06 -23.21 -9.62
C HIS A 330 0.69 -21.98 -8.92
N PHE A 331 1.66 -21.30 -9.56
CA PHE A 331 2.17 -20.02 -9.05
C PHE A 331 1.08 -18.94 -9.08
N ALA A 332 0.35 -18.84 -10.19
CA ALA A 332 -0.72 -17.87 -10.35
C ALA A 332 -1.85 -18.12 -9.34
N LEU A 333 -2.29 -19.37 -9.19
CA LEU A 333 -3.32 -19.74 -8.22
C LEU A 333 -2.89 -19.45 -6.77
N ALA A 334 -1.66 -19.81 -6.41
CA ALA A 334 -1.14 -19.54 -5.07
C ALA A 334 -1.04 -18.03 -4.78
N ALA A 335 -0.63 -17.21 -5.77
CA ALA A 335 -0.60 -15.76 -5.65
C ALA A 335 -2.00 -15.17 -5.44
N VAL A 336 -2.97 -15.59 -6.25
CA VAL A 336 -4.35 -15.08 -6.15
C VAL A 336 -5.01 -15.50 -4.84
N MET A 337 -4.78 -16.72 -4.36
CA MET A 337 -5.32 -17.14 -3.06
C MET A 337 -4.71 -16.35 -1.89
N ALA A 338 -3.40 -16.06 -1.95
CA ALA A 338 -2.76 -15.18 -0.96
C ALA A 338 -3.33 -13.76 -1.03
N LEU A 339 -3.58 -13.26 -2.23
CA LEU A 339 -4.18 -11.94 -2.45
C LEU A 339 -5.61 -11.86 -1.89
N ILE A 340 -6.44 -12.89 -2.15
CA ILE A 340 -7.80 -12.99 -1.57
C ILE A 340 -7.72 -12.99 -0.04
N HIS A 341 -6.77 -13.72 0.54
CA HIS A 341 -6.52 -13.70 1.98
C HIS A 341 -6.25 -12.27 2.48
N ASP A 342 -5.34 -11.53 1.84
CA ASP A 342 -4.95 -10.20 2.27
C ASP A 342 -6.11 -9.20 2.17
N VAL A 343 -6.89 -9.26 1.10
CA VAL A 343 -8.10 -8.46 0.93
C VAL A 343 -9.14 -8.80 2.01
N LEU A 344 -9.35 -10.09 2.33
CA LEU A 344 -10.29 -10.51 3.37
C LEU A 344 -9.86 -10.05 4.77
N ILE A 345 -8.57 -10.04 5.07
CA ILE A 345 -8.04 -9.49 6.34
C ILE A 345 -8.35 -7.99 6.44
N VAL A 346 -8.14 -7.23 5.36
CA VAL A 346 -8.43 -5.78 5.35
C VAL A 346 -9.92 -5.51 5.43
N ILE A 347 -10.74 -6.28 4.75
CA ILE A 347 -12.20 -6.24 4.87
C ILE A 347 -12.63 -6.50 6.32
N GLY A 348 -12.06 -7.53 6.95
CA GLY A 348 -12.30 -7.84 8.36
C GLY A 348 -11.86 -6.70 9.28
N PHE A 349 -10.72 -6.09 9.00
CA PHE A 349 -10.23 -4.93 9.74
C PHE A 349 -11.20 -3.74 9.65
N TYR A 350 -11.71 -3.41 8.46
CA TYR A 350 -12.73 -2.37 8.29
C TYR A 350 -14.00 -2.66 9.09
N ALA A 351 -14.43 -3.92 9.13
CA ALA A 351 -15.59 -4.32 9.90
C ALA A 351 -15.37 -4.15 11.42
N LEU A 352 -14.20 -4.55 11.92
CA LEU A 352 -13.89 -4.51 13.35
C LEU A 352 -13.59 -3.09 13.85
N SER A 353 -12.84 -2.31 13.08
CA SER A 353 -12.39 -0.97 13.48
C SER A 353 -13.42 0.12 13.23
N ARG A 354 -14.41 -0.12 12.36
CA ARG A 354 -15.39 0.87 11.90
C ARG A 354 -14.77 2.14 11.30
N VAL A 355 -13.50 2.09 10.93
CA VAL A 355 -12.82 3.18 10.19
C VAL A 355 -13.48 3.36 8.83
N THR A 356 -13.49 4.58 8.34
CA THR A 356 -14.05 4.93 7.02
C THR A 356 -13.46 4.06 5.90
N THR A 357 -14.32 3.38 5.15
CA THR A 357 -13.90 2.41 4.13
C THR A 357 -13.54 3.11 2.84
N PHE A 358 -12.27 3.01 2.47
CA PHE A 358 -11.73 3.48 1.19
C PHE A 358 -11.36 2.29 0.30
N ILE A 359 -12.10 2.09 -0.77
CA ILE A 359 -11.87 0.95 -1.69
C ILE A 359 -10.52 1.06 -2.41
N ALA A 360 -10.02 2.26 -2.68
CA ALA A 360 -8.69 2.50 -3.23
C ALA A 360 -7.57 1.86 -2.39
N CYS A 361 -7.73 1.80 -1.06
CA CYS A 361 -6.78 1.13 -0.18
C CYS A 361 -6.69 -0.38 -0.46
N MET A 362 -7.80 -1.05 -0.74
CA MET A 362 -7.82 -2.49 -1.05
C MET A 362 -7.00 -2.81 -2.30
N LEU A 363 -7.14 -2.00 -3.36
CA LEU A 363 -6.38 -2.21 -4.59
C LEU A 363 -4.88 -1.89 -4.44
N THR A 364 -4.56 -0.93 -3.59
CA THR A 364 -3.17 -0.64 -3.23
C THR A 364 -2.49 -1.85 -2.58
N ILE A 365 -3.21 -2.49 -1.66
CA ILE A 365 -2.73 -3.69 -0.95
C ILE A 365 -2.55 -4.85 -1.93
N VAL A 366 -3.49 -5.00 -2.89
CA VAL A 366 -3.41 -5.98 -3.97
C VAL A 366 -2.09 -5.82 -4.74
N GLY A 367 -1.75 -4.61 -5.19
CA GLY A 367 -0.51 -4.34 -5.91
C GLY A 367 0.74 -4.55 -5.05
N TYR A 368 0.71 -4.13 -3.78
CA TYR A 368 1.84 -4.26 -2.88
C TYR A 368 2.13 -5.71 -2.47
N SER A 369 1.11 -6.45 -2.07
CA SER A 369 1.24 -7.83 -1.59
C SER A 369 1.79 -8.76 -2.67
N ILE A 370 1.37 -8.56 -3.92
CA ILE A 370 1.81 -9.42 -5.03
C ILE A 370 3.30 -9.22 -5.35
N ASN A 371 3.85 -8.02 -5.13
CA ASN A 371 5.27 -7.74 -5.32
C ASN A 371 6.14 -8.62 -4.39
N ALA A 372 5.80 -8.69 -3.10
CA ALA A 372 6.50 -9.56 -2.15
C ALA A 372 6.40 -11.05 -2.54
N THR A 373 5.24 -11.49 -3.03
CA THR A 373 5.01 -12.85 -3.50
C THR A 373 5.87 -13.20 -4.72
N ILE A 374 5.98 -12.30 -5.70
CA ILE A 374 6.79 -12.50 -6.92
C ILE A 374 8.27 -12.71 -6.58
N VAL A 375 8.80 -11.99 -5.61
CA VAL A 375 10.20 -12.13 -5.16
C VAL A 375 10.47 -13.55 -4.63
N ILE A 376 9.53 -14.11 -3.87
CA ILE A 376 9.67 -15.49 -3.35
C ILE A 376 9.53 -16.50 -4.49
N PHE A 377 8.59 -16.32 -5.39
CA PHE A 377 8.40 -17.20 -6.54
C PHE A 377 9.59 -17.19 -7.51
N ASP A 378 10.18 -16.04 -7.75
CA ASP A 378 11.40 -15.94 -8.56
C ASP A 378 12.55 -16.71 -7.93
N ARG A 379 12.69 -16.65 -6.60
CA ARG A 379 13.70 -17.44 -5.87
C ARG A 379 13.39 -18.94 -5.87
N ILE A 380 12.14 -19.35 -5.73
CA ILE A 380 11.75 -20.77 -5.87
C ILE A 380 12.06 -21.27 -7.27
N ARG A 381 11.78 -20.47 -8.31
CA ARG A 381 12.10 -20.82 -9.70
C ARG A 381 13.62 -20.96 -9.93
N GLU A 382 14.39 -20.01 -9.39
CA GLU A 382 15.87 -20.02 -9.48
C GLU A 382 16.44 -21.27 -8.79
N ASN A 383 16.06 -21.56 -7.55
CA ASN A 383 16.53 -22.72 -6.80
C ASN A 383 16.06 -24.04 -7.41
N LYS A 384 14.84 -24.07 -7.96
CA LYS A 384 14.31 -25.24 -8.67
C LYS A 384 15.09 -25.53 -9.95
N ALA A 385 15.52 -24.50 -10.69
CA ALA A 385 16.35 -24.68 -11.89
C ALA A 385 17.75 -25.23 -11.55
N ALA A 386 18.24 -24.97 -10.34
CA ALA A 386 19.52 -25.49 -9.81
C ALA A 386 19.38 -26.79 -9.00
N MET A 387 18.17 -27.38 -8.96
CA MET A 387 17.84 -28.59 -8.19
C MET A 387 18.64 -29.78 -8.65
N LYS A 388 19.26 -30.50 -7.71
CA LYS A 388 19.93 -31.80 -7.95
C LYS A 388 18.93 -32.94 -7.80
N ARG A 389 19.32 -34.14 -8.29
CA ARG A 389 18.46 -35.34 -8.30
C ARG A 389 18.02 -35.80 -6.89
N ASP A 390 18.82 -35.51 -5.88
CA ASP A 390 18.58 -35.94 -4.50
C ASP A 390 17.88 -34.84 -3.65
N ASP A 391 17.66 -33.65 -4.19
CA ASP A 391 17.01 -32.55 -3.47
C ASP A 391 15.51 -32.78 -3.39
N LYS A 392 14.90 -32.58 -2.19
CA LYS A 392 13.46 -32.61 -2.02
C LYS A 392 12.84 -31.24 -2.30
N MET A 393 11.68 -31.22 -2.96
CA MET A 393 11.00 -29.98 -3.30
C MET A 393 10.65 -29.13 -2.07
N ILE A 394 10.32 -29.77 -0.94
CA ILE A 394 10.04 -29.08 0.33
C ILE A 394 11.26 -28.29 0.83
N GLU A 395 12.45 -28.85 0.72
CA GLU A 395 13.69 -28.19 1.14
C GLU A 395 14.05 -27.02 0.25
N ILE A 396 13.73 -27.12 -1.06
CA ILE A 396 13.90 -26.02 -2.03
C ILE A 396 13.01 -24.85 -1.70
N VAL A 397 11.72 -25.10 -1.38
CA VAL A 397 10.78 -24.06 -0.98
C VAL A 397 11.21 -23.39 0.30
N ASP A 398 11.53 -24.16 1.35
CA ASP A 398 11.97 -23.64 2.65
C ASP A 398 13.25 -22.83 2.53
N ARG A 399 14.24 -23.32 1.75
CA ARG A 399 15.46 -22.58 1.43
C ARG A 399 15.18 -21.28 0.70
N SER A 400 14.29 -21.29 -0.27
CA SER A 400 13.92 -20.08 -1.04
C SER A 400 13.28 -19.01 -0.18
N ILE A 401 12.33 -19.40 0.68
CA ILE A 401 11.69 -18.48 1.63
C ILE A 401 12.73 -17.95 2.63
N THR A 402 13.60 -18.82 3.18
CA THR A 402 14.64 -18.40 4.12
C THR A 402 15.62 -17.41 3.51
N GLN A 403 16.03 -17.60 2.25
CA GLN A 403 16.93 -16.71 1.52
C GLN A 403 16.31 -15.35 1.24
N THR A 404 15.01 -15.28 1.01
CA THR A 404 14.30 -14.02 0.73
C THR A 404 13.78 -13.32 1.98
N LEU A 405 13.76 -14.00 3.14
CA LEU A 405 13.13 -13.52 4.38
C LEU A 405 13.66 -12.16 4.84
N THR A 406 14.98 -11.98 4.87
CA THR A 406 15.59 -10.71 5.30
C THR A 406 15.19 -9.57 4.38
N ARG A 407 15.14 -9.83 3.08
CA ARG A 407 14.69 -8.86 2.06
C ARG A 407 13.22 -8.50 2.29
N SER A 408 12.34 -9.51 2.38
CA SER A 408 10.90 -9.29 2.61
C SER A 408 10.62 -8.49 3.90
N ILE A 409 11.38 -8.73 4.98
CA ILE A 409 11.27 -7.94 6.20
C ILE A 409 11.73 -6.50 5.98
N TYR A 410 12.85 -6.28 5.29
CA TYR A 410 13.38 -4.93 5.09
C TYR A 410 12.50 -4.10 4.17
N THR A 411 11.99 -4.69 3.08
CA THR A 411 11.07 -4.01 2.16
C THR A 411 9.76 -3.64 2.86
N THR A 412 9.14 -4.58 3.57
CA THR A 412 7.94 -4.27 4.34
C THR A 412 8.19 -3.22 5.41
N LEU A 413 9.33 -3.30 6.13
CA LEU A 413 9.65 -2.35 7.20
C LEU A 413 9.84 -0.94 6.66
N THR A 414 10.55 -0.76 5.54
CA THR A 414 10.80 0.57 4.95
C THR A 414 9.51 1.22 4.50
N THR A 415 8.65 0.49 3.81
CA THR A 415 7.36 1.02 3.36
C THR A 415 6.41 1.24 4.55
N PHE A 416 6.40 0.32 5.53
CA PHE A 416 5.61 0.45 6.75
C PHE A 416 5.99 1.70 7.55
N VAL A 417 7.28 1.99 7.71
CA VAL A 417 7.76 3.20 8.40
C VAL A 417 7.24 4.46 7.73
N MET A 418 7.26 4.53 6.39
CA MET A 418 6.70 5.69 5.66
C MET A 418 5.21 5.88 5.97
N VAL A 419 4.42 4.81 5.82
CA VAL A 419 2.98 4.87 6.07
C VAL A 419 2.68 5.17 7.54
N PHE A 420 3.45 4.61 8.46
CA PHE A 420 3.34 4.85 9.89
C PHE A 420 3.65 6.30 10.29
N MET A 421 4.67 6.91 9.67
CA MET A 421 4.96 8.33 9.91
C MET A 421 3.81 9.24 9.46
N ILE A 422 3.14 8.88 8.36
CA ILE A 422 1.95 9.60 7.91
C ILE A 422 0.78 9.37 8.85
N PHE A 423 0.61 8.15 9.37
CA PHE A 423 -0.43 7.84 10.35
C PHE A 423 -0.27 8.68 11.62
N ILE A 424 0.95 8.83 12.14
CA ILE A 424 1.19 9.60 13.37
C ILE A 424 1.02 11.11 13.13
N MET A 425 1.59 11.63 12.06
CA MET A 425 1.71 13.07 11.81
C MET A 425 0.74 13.62 10.79
N GLY A 426 -0.05 12.77 10.14
CA GLY A 426 -1.00 13.17 9.12
C GLY A 426 -2.30 13.74 9.72
N VAL A 427 -3.05 14.44 8.88
CA VAL A 427 -4.42 14.89 9.19
C VAL A 427 -5.36 13.69 9.30
N SER A 428 -6.49 13.87 9.99
CA SER A 428 -7.44 12.78 10.30
C SER A 428 -7.87 11.99 9.06
N SER A 429 -8.15 12.64 7.94
CA SER A 429 -8.54 11.98 6.68
C SER A 429 -7.45 11.04 6.13
N ILE A 430 -6.19 11.42 6.27
CA ILE A 430 -5.06 10.60 5.83
C ILE A 430 -4.82 9.43 6.79
N ARG A 431 -5.04 9.64 8.10
CA ARG A 431 -4.94 8.57 9.10
C ARG A 431 -5.94 7.45 8.85
N GLU A 432 -7.18 7.80 8.51
CA GLU A 432 -8.22 6.83 8.17
C GLU A 432 -7.87 5.97 6.94
N PHE A 433 -7.14 6.54 5.97
CA PHE A 433 -6.64 5.81 4.81
C PHE A 433 -5.41 4.95 5.14
N THR A 434 -4.49 5.45 5.95
CA THR A 434 -3.21 4.78 6.22
C THR A 434 -3.35 3.58 7.14
N LEU A 435 -4.31 3.58 8.07
CA LEU A 435 -4.49 2.50 9.03
C LEU A 435 -4.87 1.15 8.39
N PRO A 436 -5.86 1.08 7.49
CA PRO A 436 -6.14 -0.13 6.73
C PRO A 436 -4.99 -0.55 5.80
N LEU A 437 -4.27 0.43 5.24
CA LEU A 437 -3.09 0.18 4.41
C LEU A 437 -1.99 -0.52 5.21
N MET A 438 -1.69 -0.06 6.42
CA MET A 438 -0.74 -0.72 7.33
C MET A 438 -1.17 -2.15 7.66
N THR A 439 -2.45 -2.37 7.91
CA THR A 439 -3.01 -3.72 8.16
C THR A 439 -2.80 -4.62 6.95
N GLY A 440 -3.08 -4.13 5.75
CA GLY A 440 -2.87 -4.87 4.51
C GLY A 440 -1.40 -5.17 4.22
N MET A 441 -0.49 -4.25 4.57
CA MET A 441 0.95 -4.49 4.44
C MET A 441 1.43 -5.61 5.39
N ILE A 442 0.94 -5.64 6.63
CA ILE A 442 1.23 -6.72 7.58
C ILE A 442 0.66 -8.05 7.08
N ALA A 443 -0.59 -8.05 6.60
CA ALA A 443 -1.22 -9.22 6.01
C ALA A 443 -0.45 -9.74 4.79
N GLY A 444 -0.03 -8.86 3.88
CA GLY A 444 0.77 -9.19 2.70
C GLY A 444 2.16 -9.72 3.03
N ALA A 445 2.82 -9.16 4.05
CA ALA A 445 4.09 -9.70 4.55
C ALA A 445 3.91 -11.09 5.15
N PHE A 446 2.83 -11.31 5.91
CA PHE A 446 2.51 -12.63 6.46
C PHE A 446 2.17 -13.62 5.34
N SER A 447 1.28 -13.28 4.42
CA SER A 447 0.84 -14.19 3.36
C SER A 447 1.97 -14.55 2.40
N SER A 448 2.81 -13.61 2.01
CA SER A 448 3.94 -13.86 1.12
C SER A 448 4.94 -14.86 1.73
N VAL A 449 5.31 -14.69 3.00
CA VAL A 449 6.33 -15.53 3.68
C VAL A 449 5.75 -16.88 4.13
N PHE A 450 4.57 -16.89 4.75
CA PHE A 450 4.07 -18.08 5.45
C PHE A 450 3.04 -18.88 4.64
N ILE A 451 2.28 -18.22 3.74
CA ILE A 451 1.20 -18.87 3.00
C ILE A 451 1.64 -19.23 1.59
N THR A 452 2.16 -18.28 0.81
CA THR A 452 2.27 -18.38 -0.64
C THR A 452 3.16 -19.54 -1.11
N GLY A 453 4.38 -19.66 -0.58
CA GLY A 453 5.29 -20.75 -0.94
C GLY A 453 4.77 -22.11 -0.52
N SER A 454 4.20 -22.21 0.69
CA SER A 454 3.59 -23.43 1.22
C SER A 454 2.36 -23.85 0.41
N LEU A 455 1.55 -22.88 -0.01
CA LEU A 455 0.35 -23.12 -0.82
C LEU A 455 0.72 -23.61 -2.24
N TRP A 456 1.73 -22.98 -2.86
CA TRP A 456 2.24 -23.45 -4.13
C TRP A 456 2.72 -24.91 -4.06
N TYR A 457 3.43 -25.29 -2.99
CA TYR A 457 3.86 -26.68 -2.77
C TYR A 457 2.69 -27.65 -2.68
N VAL A 458 1.63 -27.26 -1.95
CA VAL A 458 0.41 -28.08 -1.80
C VAL A 458 -0.33 -28.24 -3.14
N LEU A 459 -0.51 -27.14 -3.89
CA LEU A 459 -1.20 -27.14 -5.18
C LEU A 459 -0.47 -27.96 -6.25
N LYS A 460 0.88 -27.95 -6.22
CA LYS A 460 1.67 -28.75 -7.14
C LYS A 460 1.56 -30.26 -6.89
N GLY A 461 1.19 -30.66 -5.67
CA GLY A 461 0.99 -32.04 -5.24
C GLY A 461 2.27 -32.82 -4.93
N LYS A 462 2.14 -33.83 -4.07
CA LYS A 462 3.24 -34.70 -3.62
C LYS A 462 3.92 -35.53 -4.73
N LYS A 463 3.33 -35.66 -5.93
CA LYS A 463 3.91 -36.38 -7.07
C LYS A 463 5.23 -35.81 -7.59
N SER A 464 5.65 -34.63 -7.11
CA SER A 464 6.86 -33.94 -7.54
C SER A 464 8.08 -34.24 -6.67
N ASP A 465 7.93 -35.04 -5.62
CA ASP A 465 9.05 -35.47 -4.76
C ASP A 465 9.65 -36.84 -5.18
N LYS A 466 9.24 -37.37 -6.37
CA LYS A 466 9.81 -38.57 -7.00
C LYS A 466 10.66 -38.22 -8.20
#